data_4f83d7627042b4a0483449bcb8945b23
#
_entry.id   4f83d7627042b4a0483449bcb8945b23
#
_cell.length_a   1.000
_cell.length_b   1.000
_cell.length_c   1.000
_cell.angle_alpha   90.00
_cell.angle_beta   90.00
_cell.angle_gamma   90.00
#
_symmetry.space_group_name_H-M   'P 1'
#
loop_
_entity.id
_entity.type
_entity.pdbx_description
1 polymer ?
#
loop_
_entity_poly.entity_id
_entity_poly.type
_entity_poly.pdbx_seq_one_letter_code
_entity_poly.pdbx_strand_id
1 'polypeptide(L)'
;MTIKIAHRGASGYLPEHTLQAAAYAHALGADYIEQDVVLSKDSVPVVLHDIYLNSVSNVREKFANRKRVDGKWYVSDFTLSELKELSVNERLHSNEKEAVYPDRFPVRKGNFQISTLGEHIELIQGLNISTKRNVGIYPEIKRPKWHRRGGLDI
;
A
#
# COMPACT_ATOMS: atom_id res chain seq x y z
N MET A 1 14.07 16.00 -21.09
CA MET A 1 13.33 14.71 -20.93
C MET A 1 12.49 14.83 -19.67
N THR A 2 11.21 14.51 -19.72
CA THR A 2 10.30 14.58 -18.56
C THR A 2 10.32 13.26 -17.82
N ILE A 3 10.58 13.27 -16.51
CA ILE A 3 10.54 12.09 -15.63
C ILE A 3 9.08 11.82 -15.25
N LYS A 4 8.65 10.55 -15.34
CA LYS A 4 7.32 10.08 -14.96
C LYS A 4 7.41 9.30 -13.67
N ILE A 5 6.78 9.80 -12.61
CA ILE A 5 6.68 9.11 -11.31
C ILE A 5 5.25 8.58 -11.16
N ALA A 6 5.11 7.27 -11.02
CA ALA A 6 3.82 6.62 -10.79
C ALA A 6 3.46 6.68 -9.30
N HIS A 7 2.67 7.68 -8.91
CA HIS A 7 2.23 7.91 -7.53
C HIS A 7 1.36 6.75 -7.04
N ARG A 8 1.88 5.98 -6.08
CA ARG A 8 1.27 4.75 -5.53
C ARG A 8 1.08 3.63 -6.56
N GLY A 9 1.97 3.57 -7.57
CA GLY A 9 1.83 2.70 -8.72
C GLY A 9 0.82 3.24 -9.74
N ALA A 10 0.23 2.35 -10.55
CA ALA A 10 -0.83 2.71 -11.50
C ALA A 10 -2.19 2.88 -10.80
N SER A 11 -2.25 3.74 -9.77
CA SER A 11 -3.40 3.92 -8.88
C SER A 11 -4.68 4.44 -9.56
N GLY A 12 -4.58 4.94 -10.79
CA GLY A 12 -5.75 5.27 -11.63
C GLY A 12 -6.49 4.04 -12.19
N TYR A 13 -5.86 2.87 -12.15
CA TYR A 13 -6.35 1.63 -12.79
C TYR A 13 -6.53 0.49 -11.78
N LEU A 14 -5.70 0.41 -10.75
CA LEU A 14 -5.65 -0.67 -9.78
C LEU A 14 -5.54 -0.10 -8.36
N PRO A 15 -5.98 -0.83 -7.32
CA PRO A 15 -5.84 -0.36 -5.94
C PRO A 15 -4.41 0.06 -5.61
N GLU A 16 -4.29 1.24 -5.00
CA GLU A 16 -3.01 1.87 -4.69
C GLU A 16 -2.08 0.94 -3.90
N HIS A 17 -0.77 1.07 -4.14
CA HIS A 17 0.29 0.37 -3.39
C HIS A 17 0.29 -1.16 -3.51
N THR A 18 -0.52 -1.74 -4.39
CA THR A 18 -0.47 -3.19 -4.65
C THR A 18 0.69 -3.54 -5.60
N LEU A 19 1.20 -4.77 -5.51
CA LEU A 19 2.21 -5.27 -6.45
C LEU A 19 1.70 -5.22 -7.90
N GLN A 20 0.41 -5.47 -8.10
CA GLN A 20 -0.23 -5.37 -9.42
C GLN A 20 -0.21 -3.94 -9.96
N ALA A 21 -0.49 -2.94 -9.10
CA ALA A 21 -0.40 -1.53 -9.50
C ALA A 21 1.04 -1.11 -9.83
N ALA A 22 2.02 -1.62 -9.08
CA ALA A 22 3.43 -1.39 -9.35
C ALA A 22 3.87 -2.02 -10.68
N ALA A 23 3.51 -3.28 -10.93
CA ALA A 23 3.81 -3.98 -12.18
C ALA A 23 3.17 -3.27 -13.39
N TYR A 24 1.92 -2.83 -13.25
CA TYR A 24 1.23 -2.13 -14.31
C TYR A 24 1.83 -0.76 -14.59
N ALA A 25 2.24 -0.01 -13.57
CA ALA A 25 2.97 1.25 -13.72
C ALA A 25 4.30 1.06 -14.48
N HIS A 26 5.03 -0.01 -14.14
CA HIS A 26 6.24 -0.41 -14.87
C HIS A 26 5.92 -0.64 -16.36
N ALA A 27 4.89 -1.41 -16.68
CA ALA A 27 4.48 -1.70 -18.06
C ALA A 27 4.04 -0.45 -18.83
N LEU A 28 3.39 0.51 -18.16
CA LEU A 28 2.97 1.79 -18.75
C LEU A 28 4.12 2.79 -18.98
N GLY A 29 5.34 2.43 -18.60
CA GLY A 29 6.50 3.26 -18.93
C GLY A 29 6.83 4.33 -17.87
N ALA A 30 6.51 4.09 -16.61
CA ALA A 30 7.01 4.92 -15.51
C ALA A 30 8.54 4.84 -15.44
N ASP A 31 9.18 5.95 -15.05
CA ASP A 31 10.62 6.01 -14.75
C ASP A 31 10.87 5.67 -13.27
N TYR A 32 9.94 6.05 -12.40
CA TYR A 32 9.93 5.72 -10.97
C TYR A 32 8.54 5.27 -10.55
N ILE A 33 8.50 4.35 -9.59
CA ILE A 33 7.28 3.93 -8.90
C ILE A 33 7.39 4.42 -7.47
N GLU A 34 6.40 5.19 -7.01
CA GLU A 34 6.38 5.74 -5.67
C GLU A 34 5.69 4.77 -4.70
N GLN A 35 6.25 4.65 -3.49
CA GLN A 35 5.73 3.86 -2.38
C GLN A 35 5.66 4.70 -1.11
N ASP A 36 4.50 4.72 -0.46
CA ASP A 36 4.36 5.16 0.92
C ASP A 36 4.71 4.01 1.88
N VAL A 37 5.53 4.23 2.88
CA VAL A 37 6.03 3.19 3.78
C VAL A 37 5.62 3.47 5.22
N VAL A 38 5.03 2.46 5.87
CA VAL A 38 4.70 2.43 7.31
C VAL A 38 5.22 1.13 7.92
N LEU A 39 5.31 1.05 9.27
CA LEU A 39 5.77 -0.16 9.95
C LEU A 39 4.61 -0.98 10.50
N SER A 40 4.69 -2.30 10.33
CA SER A 40 3.89 -3.28 11.07
C SER A 40 4.30 -3.34 12.54
N LYS A 41 3.54 -4.09 13.36
CA LYS A 41 3.84 -4.35 14.77
C LYS A 41 5.21 -5.01 14.98
N ASP A 42 5.60 -5.87 14.09
CA ASP A 42 6.88 -6.60 14.08
C ASP A 42 7.97 -5.88 13.26
N SER A 43 7.81 -4.54 13.09
CA SER A 43 8.79 -3.64 12.47
C SER A 43 9.12 -3.96 11.00
N VAL A 44 8.20 -4.61 10.28
CA VAL A 44 8.39 -4.83 8.84
C VAL A 44 7.88 -3.62 8.05
N PRO A 45 8.68 -3.05 7.13
CA PRO A 45 8.23 -1.98 6.24
C PRO A 45 7.18 -2.49 5.25
N VAL A 46 5.94 -2.03 5.39
CA VAL A 46 4.83 -2.34 4.49
C VAL A 46 4.44 -1.11 3.67
N VAL A 47 3.94 -1.35 2.46
CA VAL A 47 3.62 -0.28 1.51
C VAL A 47 2.15 0.10 1.67
N LEU A 48 1.91 1.23 2.32
CA LEU A 48 0.58 1.76 2.61
C LEU A 48 0.65 3.27 2.91
N HIS A 49 -0.31 4.05 2.40
CA HIS A 49 -0.30 5.51 2.60
C HIS A 49 -0.64 5.92 4.04
N ASP A 50 -1.70 5.35 4.61
CA ASP A 50 -2.18 5.72 5.94
C ASP A 50 -1.55 4.83 7.02
N ILE A 51 -1.37 5.38 8.23
CA ILE A 51 -0.97 4.60 9.40
C ILE A 51 -2.11 3.70 9.93
N TYR A 52 -3.28 3.73 9.29
CA TYR A 52 -4.46 2.92 9.61
C TYR A 52 -5.07 2.27 8.35
N LEU A 53 -5.78 1.18 8.55
CA LEU A 53 -6.22 0.23 7.51
C LEU A 53 -7.64 0.49 6.98
N ASN A 54 -8.40 1.41 7.62
CA ASN A 54 -9.82 1.61 7.39
C ASN A 54 -10.21 1.84 5.93
N SER A 55 -9.48 2.73 5.25
CA SER A 55 -9.86 3.25 3.95
C SER A 55 -9.55 2.33 2.78
N VAL A 56 -8.66 1.36 2.95
CA VAL A 56 -8.11 0.57 1.83
C VAL A 56 -8.17 -0.94 2.06
N SER A 57 -8.80 -1.41 3.15
CA SER A 57 -8.83 -2.86 3.45
C SER A 57 -10.14 -3.33 4.05
N ASN A 58 -10.31 -4.66 4.11
CA ASN A 58 -11.43 -5.32 4.79
C ASN A 58 -11.16 -5.58 6.28
N VAL A 59 -10.32 -4.78 6.93
CA VAL A 59 -9.91 -4.95 8.34
C VAL A 59 -11.10 -5.00 9.30
N ARG A 60 -12.15 -4.21 9.04
CA ARG A 60 -13.38 -4.20 9.83
C ARG A 60 -14.07 -5.57 9.88
N GLU A 61 -14.05 -6.28 8.78
CA GLU A 61 -14.66 -7.60 8.66
C GLU A 61 -13.80 -8.69 9.33
N LYS A 62 -12.48 -8.63 9.08
CA LYS A 62 -11.53 -9.62 9.58
C LYS A 62 -11.20 -9.47 11.06
N PHE A 63 -11.03 -8.23 11.54
CA PHE A 63 -10.53 -7.93 12.87
C PHE A 63 -11.41 -6.91 13.62
N ALA A 64 -12.74 -7.11 13.59
CA ALA A 64 -13.74 -6.19 14.14
C ALA A 64 -13.44 -5.70 15.55
N ASN A 65 -12.96 -6.60 16.42
CA ASN A 65 -12.71 -6.34 17.85
C ASN A 65 -11.37 -5.67 18.14
N ARG A 66 -10.52 -5.40 17.14
CA ARG A 66 -9.17 -4.83 17.30
C ARG A 66 -9.09 -3.34 17.00
N LYS A 67 -10.23 -2.69 16.78
CA LYS A 67 -10.24 -1.22 16.59
C LYS A 67 -9.90 -0.51 17.88
N ARG A 68 -9.13 0.56 17.80
CA ARG A 68 -8.88 1.46 18.93
C ARG A 68 -10.13 2.28 19.28
N VAL A 69 -10.09 2.98 20.40
CA VAL A 69 -11.21 3.82 20.90
C VAL A 69 -11.63 4.89 19.89
N ASP A 70 -10.71 5.37 19.08
CA ASP A 70 -10.97 6.34 18.00
C ASP A 70 -11.63 5.74 16.75
N GLY A 71 -11.98 4.46 16.77
CA GLY A 71 -12.62 3.75 15.68
C GLY A 71 -11.71 3.29 14.55
N LYS A 72 -10.38 3.35 14.76
CA LYS A 72 -9.38 3.02 13.74
C LYS A 72 -8.63 1.73 14.04
N TRP A 73 -8.15 1.08 12.98
CA TRP A 73 -7.22 -0.06 13.02
C TRP A 73 -5.86 0.41 12.54
N TYR A 74 -4.89 0.52 13.44
CA TYR A 74 -3.55 1.00 13.11
C TYR A 74 -2.67 -0.14 12.59
N VAL A 75 -1.90 0.12 11.56
CA VAL A 75 -0.98 -0.86 10.95
C VAL A 75 -0.03 -1.44 12.00
N SER A 76 0.48 -0.60 12.89
CA SER A 76 1.39 -1.00 13.98
C SER A 76 0.76 -1.89 15.07
N ASP A 77 -0.54 -2.16 15.03
CA ASP A 77 -1.19 -3.12 15.93
C ASP A 77 -1.20 -4.55 15.35
N PHE A 78 -0.79 -4.72 14.10
CA PHE A 78 -0.83 -5.98 13.37
C PHE A 78 0.56 -6.41 12.92
N THR A 79 0.86 -7.69 13.09
CA THR A 79 2.05 -8.31 12.51
C THR A 79 1.92 -8.41 10.99
N LEU A 80 3.04 -8.61 10.29
CA LEU A 80 3.01 -8.84 8.84
C LEU A 80 2.09 -10.01 8.47
N SER A 81 2.14 -11.10 9.23
CA SER A 81 1.29 -12.27 8.99
C SER A 81 -0.20 -11.91 9.03
N GLU A 82 -0.63 -11.12 10.01
CA GLU A 82 -2.02 -10.65 10.12
C GLU A 82 -2.38 -9.68 9.00
N LEU A 83 -1.46 -8.79 8.61
CA LEU A 83 -1.67 -7.86 7.50
C LEU A 83 -1.85 -8.60 6.16
N LYS A 84 -1.16 -9.71 5.96
CA LYS A 84 -1.29 -10.57 4.77
C LYS A 84 -2.64 -11.29 4.67
N GLU A 85 -3.41 -11.38 5.74
CA GLU A 85 -4.78 -11.90 5.71
C GLU A 85 -5.80 -10.91 5.14
N LEU A 86 -5.44 -9.62 5.05
CA LEU A 86 -6.33 -8.56 4.58
C LEU A 86 -6.38 -8.50 3.06
N SER A 87 -7.59 -8.23 2.55
CA SER A 87 -7.79 -7.84 1.17
C SER A 87 -7.71 -6.32 1.05
N VAL A 88 -6.93 -5.85 0.07
CA VAL A 88 -6.82 -4.43 -0.28
C VAL A 88 -7.93 -4.05 -1.26
N ASN A 89 -8.50 -2.88 -1.06
CA ASN A 89 -9.56 -2.32 -1.90
C ASN A 89 -9.13 -0.97 -2.49
N GLU A 90 -9.87 -0.52 -3.50
CA GLU A 90 -9.86 0.89 -3.89
C GLU A 90 -10.26 1.76 -2.68
N ARG A 91 -9.65 2.94 -2.56
CA ARG A 91 -9.82 3.85 -1.43
C ARG A 91 -11.27 4.24 -1.19
N LEU A 92 -11.72 4.06 0.05
CA LEU A 92 -13.06 4.41 0.51
C LEU A 92 -13.05 5.73 1.28
N HIS A 93 -14.17 6.45 1.23
CA HIS A 93 -14.45 7.57 2.13
C HIS A 93 -14.51 7.11 3.60
N SER A 94 -14.53 8.07 4.53
CA SER A 94 -14.60 7.78 5.98
C SER A 94 -15.87 7.00 6.41
N ASN A 95 -16.93 7.02 5.60
CA ASN A 95 -18.12 6.18 5.78
C ASN A 95 -17.87 4.71 5.41
N GLU A 96 -16.74 4.39 4.78
CA GLU A 96 -16.29 3.06 4.35
C GLU A 96 -17.27 2.33 3.41
N LYS A 97 -18.14 3.08 2.74
CA LYS A 97 -19.15 2.53 1.81
C LYS A 97 -18.88 2.91 0.36
N GLU A 98 -18.43 4.11 0.14
CA GLU A 98 -18.28 4.69 -1.20
C GLU A 98 -16.81 4.89 -1.55
N ALA A 99 -16.46 4.59 -2.79
CA ALA A 99 -15.12 4.85 -3.31
C ALA A 99 -14.87 6.37 -3.37
N VAL A 100 -13.66 6.79 -2.98
CA VAL A 100 -13.21 8.17 -3.18
C VAL A 100 -13.12 8.49 -4.67
N TYR A 101 -12.81 7.48 -5.47
CA TYR A 101 -12.67 7.57 -6.93
C TYR A 101 -13.56 6.53 -7.61
N PRO A 102 -14.85 6.84 -7.86
CA PRO A 102 -15.82 5.84 -8.34
C PRO A 102 -15.50 5.26 -9.72
N ASP A 103 -14.74 5.99 -10.54
CA ASP A 103 -14.36 5.57 -11.89
C ASP A 103 -13.06 4.75 -11.95
N ARG A 104 -12.48 4.41 -10.79
CA ARG A 104 -11.31 3.53 -10.69
C ARG A 104 -11.72 2.07 -10.55
N PHE A 105 -10.79 1.23 -10.12
CA PHE A 105 -11.03 -0.20 -9.93
C PHE A 105 -12.22 -0.45 -8.99
N PRO A 106 -13.16 -1.35 -9.33
CA PRO A 106 -14.35 -1.59 -8.50
C PRO A 106 -14.01 -2.05 -7.09
N VAL A 107 -14.64 -1.44 -6.09
CA VAL A 107 -14.45 -1.78 -4.67
C VAL A 107 -14.81 -3.24 -4.41
N ARG A 108 -13.99 -3.91 -3.58
CA ARG A 108 -14.17 -5.32 -3.17
C ARG A 108 -14.14 -6.32 -4.32
N LYS A 109 -13.50 -5.95 -5.42
CA LYS A 109 -13.24 -6.86 -6.54
C LYS A 109 -11.73 -7.15 -6.63
N GLY A 110 -11.41 -8.28 -7.27
CA GLY A 110 -10.04 -8.76 -7.35
C GLY A 110 -9.51 -9.33 -6.04
N ASN A 111 -8.27 -9.76 -6.08
CA ASN A 111 -7.53 -10.28 -4.92
C ASN A 111 -6.22 -9.53 -4.77
N PHE A 112 -6.21 -8.50 -3.95
CA PHE A 112 -5.06 -7.67 -3.69
C PHE A 112 -4.68 -7.77 -2.22
N GLN A 113 -3.38 -7.73 -1.92
CA GLN A 113 -2.85 -7.85 -0.57
C GLN A 113 -1.93 -6.67 -0.24
N ILE A 114 -1.76 -6.41 1.05
CA ILE A 114 -0.73 -5.51 1.55
C ILE A 114 0.63 -6.15 1.27
N SER A 115 1.52 -5.39 0.65
CA SER A 115 2.87 -5.82 0.32
C SER A 115 3.92 -5.13 1.18
N THR A 116 5.07 -5.79 1.34
CA THR A 116 6.25 -5.19 1.96
C THR A 116 7.03 -4.35 0.94
N LEU A 117 7.86 -3.43 1.44
CA LEU A 117 8.80 -2.71 0.58
C LEU A 117 9.79 -3.68 -0.10
N GLY A 118 10.21 -4.75 0.60
CA GLY A 118 11.05 -5.79 0.02
C GLY A 118 10.40 -6.46 -1.20
N GLU A 119 9.13 -6.85 -1.11
CA GLU A 119 8.39 -7.44 -2.24
C GLU A 119 8.27 -6.47 -3.43
N HIS A 120 8.12 -5.16 -3.19
CA HIS A 120 8.14 -4.15 -4.27
C HIS A 120 9.51 -4.08 -4.95
N ILE A 121 10.59 -4.08 -4.17
CA ILE A 121 11.97 -4.05 -4.68
C ILE A 121 12.23 -5.29 -5.55
N GLU A 122 11.93 -6.48 -5.05
CA GLU A 122 12.11 -7.74 -5.77
C GLU A 122 11.31 -7.76 -7.08
N LEU A 123 10.05 -7.33 -7.06
CA LEU A 123 9.20 -7.24 -8.25
C LEU A 123 9.82 -6.30 -9.31
N ILE A 124 10.19 -5.09 -8.90
CA ILE A 124 10.71 -4.08 -9.84
C ILE A 124 12.06 -4.51 -10.41
N GLN A 125 12.94 -5.08 -9.59
CA GLN A 125 14.22 -5.65 -10.05
C GLN A 125 13.99 -6.78 -11.07
N GLY A 126 13.08 -7.71 -10.78
CA GLY A 126 12.74 -8.79 -11.70
C GLY A 126 12.18 -8.27 -13.03
N LEU A 127 11.26 -7.29 -12.98
CA LEU A 127 10.71 -6.65 -14.18
C LEU A 127 11.77 -5.88 -14.96
N ASN A 128 12.69 -5.21 -14.30
CA ASN A 128 13.80 -4.51 -14.94
C ASN A 128 14.70 -5.48 -15.74
N ILE A 129 14.99 -6.64 -15.16
CA ILE A 129 15.79 -7.69 -15.85
C ILE A 129 15.02 -8.20 -17.09
N SER A 130 13.76 -8.59 -16.92
CA SER A 130 12.99 -9.22 -17.99
C SER A 130 12.67 -8.27 -19.15
N THR A 131 12.51 -6.99 -18.85
CA THR A 131 12.15 -5.96 -19.87
C THR A 131 13.35 -5.12 -20.33
N LYS A 132 14.55 -5.33 -19.78
CA LYS A 132 15.77 -4.54 -20.04
C LYS A 132 15.56 -3.05 -19.78
N ARG A 133 14.81 -2.73 -18.72
CA ARG A 133 14.55 -1.35 -18.26
C ARG A 133 15.28 -1.07 -16.96
N ASN A 134 15.29 0.19 -16.52
CA ASN A 134 15.87 0.64 -15.28
C ASN A 134 14.88 1.56 -14.55
N VAL A 135 13.74 1.00 -14.13
CA VAL A 135 12.73 1.73 -13.35
C VAL A 135 13.16 1.78 -11.89
N GLY A 136 13.17 2.97 -11.31
CA GLY A 136 13.53 3.19 -9.92
C GLY A 136 12.33 3.09 -8.97
N ILE A 137 12.62 3.09 -7.68
CA ILE A 137 11.64 3.26 -6.59
C ILE A 137 11.77 4.67 -5.99
N TYR A 138 10.69 5.19 -5.43
CA TYR A 138 10.64 6.51 -4.78
C TYR A 138 9.88 6.41 -3.43
N PRO A 139 10.48 5.80 -2.39
CA PRO A 139 9.80 5.56 -1.13
C PRO A 139 9.67 6.85 -0.30
N GLU A 140 8.46 7.09 0.23
CA GLU A 140 8.16 8.11 1.23
C GLU A 140 7.87 7.46 2.59
N ILE A 141 8.64 7.81 3.63
CA ILE A 141 8.38 7.34 4.98
C ILE A 141 7.23 8.15 5.60
N LYS A 142 6.12 7.48 5.88
CA LYS A 142 4.92 8.13 6.43
C LYS A 142 4.99 8.23 7.96
N ARG A 143 4.68 9.44 8.47
CA ARG A 143 4.53 9.68 9.91
C ARG A 143 5.68 9.14 10.80
N PRO A 144 6.97 9.38 10.49
CA PRO A 144 8.09 8.80 11.25
C PRO A 144 8.04 9.13 12.75
N LYS A 145 7.65 10.35 13.11
CA LYS A 145 7.48 10.73 14.53
C LYS A 145 6.42 9.91 15.25
N TRP A 146 5.36 9.48 14.56
CA TRP A 146 4.31 8.66 15.13
C TRP A 146 4.82 7.24 15.41
N HIS A 147 5.55 6.64 14.47
CA HIS A 147 6.17 5.32 14.63
C HIS A 147 7.16 5.30 15.82
N ARG A 148 8.06 6.27 15.91
CA ARG A 148 9.03 6.38 17.02
C ARG A 148 8.35 6.54 18.38
N ARG A 149 7.26 7.31 18.49
CA ARG A 149 6.46 7.41 19.73
C ARG A 149 5.83 6.07 20.13
N GLY A 150 5.53 5.21 19.17
CA GLY A 150 5.04 3.85 19.37
C GLY A 150 6.13 2.81 19.62
N GLY A 151 7.41 3.24 19.71
CA GLY A 151 8.55 2.33 19.93
C GLY A 151 9.03 1.63 18.65
N LEU A 152 8.59 2.06 17.48
CA LEU A 152 9.02 1.53 16.18
C LEU A 152 10.02 2.50 15.55
N ASP A 153 11.22 2.02 15.26
CA ASP A 153 12.26 2.81 14.60
C ASP A 153 12.18 2.65 13.07
N ILE A 154 11.97 3.78 12.36
CA ILE A 154 11.80 3.84 10.91
C ILE A 154 12.71 4.92 10.32
#